data_2d961f191bc1b09d555a77331faf3bbc
#
_entry.id   2d961f191bc1b09d555a77331faf3bbc
#
_cell.length_a   1.000
_cell.length_b   1.000
_cell.length_c   1.000
_cell.angle_alpha   90.00
_cell.angle_beta   90.00
_cell.angle_gamma   90.00
#
_symmetry.space_group_name_H-M   'P 1'
#
loop_
_entity.id
_entity.type
_entity.pdbx_description
1 polymer ?
#
loop_
_entity_poly.entity_id
_entity_poly.type
_entity_poly.pdbx_seq_one_letter_code
_entity_poly.pdbx_strand_id
1 'polypeptide(L)'
;MDQQAQLPDRVDVLVVGGGQAGLGTGYRLREAGVAFVIVDDRARTGDVWRARWRSLVLFTPRRFAALPGLPLPPSTDFYPTREQLADYLERYAAAHALPVVHGTRVTAITREGDDFVAETSRGSVRARAVVFATGPFQYPRIPRVGARLDTSVAQVHSSAYDCPDDLPHGSIAVVGGGNSAAQLAVELADSDPARRVTMVAPQQPWFIPERILGLTVYWPLKLLGILSSPAESRISRYIHSRGDGILGIEAKRAVRAGRLALRTSRVVDARARSLVLADGSTLEVDAVLWCTGFRTHYPFVQVEGALTEHGAPLHEGGVSPVAGLYWIGLPWQRRLDSSILHGIAADSADLLEPLLQHLGRVPATASDTMEP
;
A
#
# COMPACT_ATOMS: atom_id res chain seq x y z
N MET A 1 -4.57 -1.52 31.88
CA MET A 1 -5.87 -1.02 31.38
C MET A 1 -5.53 0.02 30.31
N ASP A 2 -5.53 -0.42 29.03
CA ASP A 2 -5.33 0.49 27.90
C ASP A 2 -6.49 1.51 27.90
N GLN A 3 -6.19 2.78 28.19
CA GLN A 3 -7.12 3.84 27.88
C GLN A 3 -7.18 3.94 26.35
N GLN A 4 -8.15 3.25 25.75
CA GLN A 4 -8.46 3.45 24.34
C GLN A 4 -8.72 4.97 24.16
N ALA A 5 -7.95 5.60 23.29
CA ALA A 5 -8.12 7.01 23.00
C ALA A 5 -9.59 7.28 22.65
N GLN A 6 -10.18 8.26 23.31
CA GLN A 6 -11.58 8.65 23.09
C GLN A 6 -11.65 9.43 21.77
N LEU A 7 -12.70 9.16 20.98
CA LEU A 7 -12.96 9.92 19.76
C LEU A 7 -13.38 11.34 20.15
N PRO A 8 -12.66 12.41 19.73
CA PRO A 8 -13.04 13.78 20.05
C PRO A 8 -14.22 14.24 19.19
N ASP A 9 -15.07 15.12 19.72
CA ASP A 9 -16.19 15.69 18.97
C ASP A 9 -15.73 16.61 17.84
N ARG A 10 -14.58 17.31 18.03
CA ARG A 10 -14.03 18.26 17.05
C ARG A 10 -12.50 18.28 17.08
N VAL A 11 -11.92 18.41 15.89
CA VAL A 11 -10.47 18.59 15.66
C VAL A 11 -10.22 19.57 14.51
N ASP A 12 -8.97 20.06 14.38
CA ASP A 12 -8.58 20.79 13.16
C ASP A 12 -8.46 19.82 11.98
N VAL A 13 -7.87 18.62 12.19
CA VAL A 13 -7.62 17.66 11.13
C VAL A 13 -8.05 16.25 11.55
N LEU A 14 -8.87 15.61 10.74
CA LEU A 14 -9.15 14.19 10.81
C LEU A 14 -8.26 13.45 9.81
N VAL A 15 -7.46 12.50 10.28
CA VAL A 15 -6.70 11.57 9.43
C VAL A 15 -7.41 10.22 9.38
N VAL A 16 -7.81 9.77 8.21
CA VAL A 16 -8.50 8.49 8.01
C VAL A 16 -7.52 7.44 7.54
N GLY A 17 -7.18 6.50 8.42
CA GLY A 17 -6.22 5.42 8.22
C GLY A 17 -4.95 5.60 9.04
N GLY A 18 -4.67 4.63 9.93
CA GLY A 18 -3.51 4.57 10.84
C GLY A 18 -2.32 3.76 10.32
N GLY A 19 -2.22 3.61 8.99
CA GLY A 19 -1.06 3.01 8.33
C GLY A 19 0.14 3.97 8.23
N GLN A 20 1.18 3.57 7.51
CA GLN A 20 2.40 4.37 7.35
C GLN A 20 2.16 5.82 6.90
N ALA A 21 1.21 6.02 5.97
CA ALA A 21 0.88 7.35 5.44
C ALA A 21 0.20 8.23 6.50
N GLY A 22 -0.79 7.68 7.21
CA GLY A 22 -1.47 8.40 8.28
C GLY A 22 -0.55 8.71 9.46
N LEU A 23 0.31 7.78 9.86
CA LEU A 23 1.28 8.02 10.92
C LEU A 23 2.34 9.06 10.53
N GLY A 24 2.86 9.01 9.29
CA GLY A 24 3.78 10.03 8.78
C GLY A 24 3.15 11.41 8.73
N THR A 25 1.87 11.50 8.34
CA THR A 25 1.09 12.74 8.37
C THR A 25 0.86 13.22 9.81
N GLY A 26 0.45 12.31 10.71
CA GLY A 26 0.25 12.63 12.13
C GLY A 26 1.51 13.17 12.80
N TYR A 27 2.68 12.64 12.48
CA TYR A 27 3.95 13.19 12.93
C TYR A 27 4.11 14.67 12.50
N ARG A 28 3.87 14.97 11.22
CA ARG A 28 3.97 16.34 10.70
C ARG A 28 2.98 17.30 11.34
N LEU A 29 1.72 16.86 11.54
CA LEU A 29 0.70 17.65 12.21
C LEU A 29 1.06 17.94 13.67
N ARG A 30 1.64 16.96 14.37
CA ARG A 30 2.11 17.12 15.74
C ARG A 30 3.25 18.14 15.82
N GLU A 31 4.27 18.02 14.96
CA GLU A 31 5.39 18.96 14.89
C GLU A 31 4.91 20.39 14.61
N ALA A 32 3.84 20.54 13.82
CA ALA A 32 3.21 21.82 13.53
C ALA A 32 2.22 22.31 14.61
N GLY A 33 2.05 21.58 15.71
CA GLY A 33 1.13 21.95 16.81
C GLY A 33 -0.35 21.99 16.39
N VAL A 34 -0.75 21.19 15.37
CA VAL A 34 -2.12 21.09 14.89
C VAL A 34 -2.90 20.11 15.75
N ALA A 35 -4.14 20.43 16.13
CA ALA A 35 -5.04 19.50 16.80
C ALA A 35 -5.60 18.49 15.79
N PHE A 36 -5.34 17.18 15.99
CA PHE A 36 -5.78 16.14 15.06
C PHE A 36 -6.11 14.83 15.79
N VAL A 37 -6.79 13.97 15.08
CA VAL A 37 -7.00 12.57 15.45
C VAL A 37 -6.78 11.67 14.22
N ILE A 38 -6.21 10.50 14.43
CA ILE A 38 -6.10 9.44 13.41
C ILE A 38 -7.13 8.39 13.77
N VAL A 39 -8.00 8.02 12.84
CA VAL A 39 -8.96 6.92 13.01
C VAL A 39 -8.54 5.74 12.13
N ASP A 40 -8.61 4.52 12.67
CA ASP A 40 -8.26 3.31 11.94
C ASP A 40 -9.27 2.20 12.26
N ASP A 41 -9.70 1.45 11.26
CA ASP A 41 -10.67 0.35 11.45
C ASP A 41 -10.03 -0.93 12.01
N ARG A 42 -8.72 -1.00 12.08
CA ARG A 42 -7.98 -2.12 12.66
C ARG A 42 -7.93 -2.01 14.19
N ALA A 43 -7.74 -3.15 14.82
CA ALA A 43 -7.67 -3.23 16.28
C ALA A 43 -6.37 -2.63 16.84
N ARG A 44 -5.30 -2.60 16.03
CA ARG A 44 -3.96 -2.19 16.44
C ARG A 44 -3.18 -1.61 15.28
N THR A 45 -2.33 -0.62 15.55
CA THR A 45 -1.37 -0.09 14.56
C THR A 45 -0.49 -1.22 14.02
N GLY A 46 -0.29 -1.25 12.72
CA GLY A 46 0.52 -2.26 12.04
C GLY A 46 -0.25 -3.52 11.61
N ASP A 47 -1.50 -3.70 12.02
CA ASP A 47 -2.29 -4.89 11.67
C ASP A 47 -2.51 -5.06 10.16
N VAL A 48 -2.50 -3.99 9.37
CA VAL A 48 -2.50 -4.07 7.91
C VAL A 48 -1.32 -4.86 7.36
N TRP A 49 -0.17 -4.80 8.03
CA TRP A 49 1.03 -5.56 7.68
C TRP A 49 0.98 -6.96 8.25
N ARG A 50 0.57 -7.14 9.53
CA ARG A 50 0.40 -8.46 10.15
C ARG A 50 -0.61 -9.35 9.42
N ALA A 51 -1.59 -8.75 8.73
CA ALA A 51 -2.57 -9.46 7.90
C ALA A 51 -2.04 -9.89 6.53
N ARG A 52 -0.76 -9.65 6.19
CA ARG A 52 -0.13 -10.17 4.97
C ARG A 52 0.36 -11.60 5.19
N TRP A 53 0.74 -12.29 4.13
CA TRP A 53 1.25 -13.66 4.23
C TRP A 53 2.49 -13.76 5.12
N ARG A 54 2.63 -14.90 5.77
CA ARG A 54 3.59 -15.12 6.88
C ARG A 54 5.03 -14.87 6.49
N SER A 55 5.44 -15.29 5.32
CA SER A 55 6.81 -15.17 4.81
C SER A 55 7.14 -13.80 4.21
N LEU A 56 6.23 -12.83 4.25
CA LEU A 56 6.47 -11.54 3.62
C LEU A 56 7.72 -10.87 4.16
N VAL A 57 8.68 -10.68 3.27
CA VAL A 57 9.82 -9.78 3.44
C VAL A 57 9.64 -8.60 2.50
N LEU A 58 9.83 -7.39 3.02
CA LEU A 58 9.69 -6.20 2.22
C LEU A 58 10.80 -6.13 1.17
N PHE A 59 10.50 -5.55 0.04
CA PHE A 59 11.52 -5.22 -0.98
C PHE A 59 12.20 -3.86 -0.72
N THR A 60 11.66 -3.05 0.20
CA THR A 60 12.28 -1.78 0.60
C THR A 60 13.35 -2.06 1.66
N PRO A 61 14.62 -1.72 1.41
CA PRO A 61 15.66 -1.92 2.39
C PRO A 61 15.39 -1.12 3.67
N ARG A 62 15.81 -1.65 4.82
CA ARG A 62 15.57 -1.08 6.16
C ARG A 62 15.87 0.42 6.25
N ARG A 63 16.97 0.87 5.64
CA ARG A 63 17.36 2.30 5.63
C ARG A 63 16.41 3.21 4.85
N PHE A 64 15.60 2.64 3.96
CA PHE A 64 14.63 3.36 3.12
C PHE A 64 13.19 3.11 3.57
N ALA A 65 12.98 2.34 4.63
CA ALA A 65 11.66 1.98 5.13
C ALA A 65 11.25 2.78 6.39
N ALA A 66 12.09 3.72 6.83
CA ALA A 66 11.81 4.55 7.99
C ALA A 66 10.84 5.69 7.67
N LEU A 67 9.95 5.98 8.61
CA LEU A 67 9.13 7.20 8.63
C LEU A 67 9.93 8.38 9.22
N PRO A 68 9.50 9.64 9.00
CA PRO A 68 10.20 10.80 9.51
C PRO A 68 10.27 10.80 11.04
N GLY A 69 11.39 11.24 11.61
CA GLY A 69 11.56 11.39 13.06
C GLY A 69 11.97 10.14 13.83
N LEU A 70 11.85 8.93 13.26
CA LEU A 70 12.27 7.69 13.95
C LEU A 70 12.84 6.68 12.96
N PRO A 71 14.13 6.27 13.06
CA PRO A 71 14.67 5.21 12.22
C PRO A 71 14.11 3.83 12.59
N LEU A 72 14.08 2.89 11.61
CA LEU A 72 13.86 1.49 11.96
C LEU A 72 15.00 0.99 12.85
N PRO A 73 14.68 0.11 13.82
CA PRO A 73 15.72 -0.50 14.66
C PRO A 73 16.78 -1.21 13.83
N PRO A 74 18.02 -1.17 14.28
CA PRO A 74 19.07 -1.97 13.67
C PRO A 74 18.73 -3.46 13.72
N SER A 75 19.09 -4.17 12.67
CA SER A 75 18.97 -5.63 12.55
C SER A 75 20.01 -6.13 11.57
N THR A 76 20.38 -7.40 11.65
CA THR A 76 21.19 -8.10 10.66
C THR A 76 20.45 -8.28 9.34
N ASP A 77 19.12 -8.27 9.37
CA ASP A 77 18.30 -8.41 8.19
C ASP A 77 18.31 -7.12 7.37
N PHE A 78 18.68 -7.25 6.12
CA PHE A 78 18.77 -6.11 5.21
C PHE A 78 17.38 -5.55 4.87
N TYR A 79 16.40 -6.44 4.71
CA TYR A 79 15.01 -6.13 4.46
C TYR A 79 14.16 -6.48 5.68
N PRO A 80 13.27 -5.61 6.13
CA PRO A 80 12.38 -5.93 7.25
C PRO A 80 11.33 -6.96 6.85
N THR A 81 10.95 -7.83 7.79
CA THR A 81 9.76 -8.67 7.66
C THR A 81 8.49 -7.85 7.91
N ARG A 82 7.30 -8.42 7.60
CA ARG A 82 6.00 -7.82 7.92
C ARG A 82 5.86 -7.51 9.40
N GLU A 83 6.30 -8.41 10.27
CA GLU A 83 6.23 -8.24 11.73
C GLU A 83 7.14 -7.11 12.21
N GLN A 84 8.39 -7.09 11.74
CA GLN A 84 9.34 -6.02 12.09
C GLN A 84 8.83 -4.64 11.67
N LEU A 85 8.15 -4.54 10.52
CA LEU A 85 7.55 -3.30 10.10
C LEU A 85 6.31 -2.95 10.92
N ALA A 86 5.43 -3.91 11.20
CA ALA A 86 4.24 -3.70 12.00
C ALA A 86 4.59 -3.21 13.42
N ASP A 87 5.57 -3.85 14.05
CA ASP A 87 6.07 -3.47 15.39
C ASP A 87 6.77 -2.11 15.37
N TYR A 88 7.44 -1.78 14.27
CA TYR A 88 8.01 -0.44 14.09
C TYR A 88 6.93 0.64 14.01
N LEU A 89 5.85 0.42 13.25
CA LEU A 89 4.75 1.38 13.13
C LEU A 89 4.03 1.59 14.47
N GLU A 90 3.82 0.53 15.23
CA GLU A 90 3.23 0.59 16.57
C GLU A 90 4.12 1.42 17.52
N ARG A 91 5.42 1.12 17.54
CA ARG A 91 6.40 1.89 18.31
C ARG A 91 6.51 3.36 17.83
N TYR A 92 6.39 3.58 16.51
CA TYR A 92 6.39 4.93 15.94
C TYR A 92 5.22 5.77 16.47
N ALA A 93 4.00 5.20 16.45
CA ALA A 93 2.83 5.86 16.98
C ALA A 93 2.98 6.18 18.47
N ALA A 94 3.52 5.26 19.28
CA ALA A 94 3.77 5.44 20.70
C ALA A 94 4.88 6.49 20.97
N ALA A 95 6.02 6.40 20.27
CA ALA A 95 7.16 7.30 20.47
C ALA A 95 6.80 8.76 20.18
N HIS A 96 5.94 8.99 19.20
CA HIS A 96 5.45 10.32 18.86
C HIS A 96 4.10 10.65 19.54
N ALA A 97 3.60 9.81 20.44
CA ALA A 97 2.31 9.95 21.14
C ALA A 97 1.17 10.36 20.18
N LEU A 98 1.08 9.71 19.01
CA LEU A 98 0.07 10.01 18.01
C LEU A 98 -1.32 9.57 18.51
N PRO A 99 -2.36 10.43 18.39
CA PRO A 99 -3.71 10.12 18.87
C PRO A 99 -4.43 9.19 17.88
N VAL A 100 -4.11 7.89 17.91
CA VAL A 100 -4.74 6.87 17.06
C VAL A 100 -5.92 6.24 17.79
N VAL A 101 -7.12 6.32 17.20
CA VAL A 101 -8.34 5.69 17.71
C VAL A 101 -8.63 4.46 16.86
N HIS A 102 -8.28 3.29 17.39
CA HIS A 102 -8.44 1.99 16.73
C HIS A 102 -9.89 1.49 16.75
N GLY A 103 -10.20 0.51 15.88
CA GLY A 103 -11.54 -0.08 15.77
C GLY A 103 -12.59 0.93 15.34
N THR A 104 -12.18 2.00 14.65
CA THR A 104 -13.01 3.13 14.26
C THR A 104 -13.10 3.22 12.75
N ARG A 105 -14.19 2.69 12.20
CA ARG A 105 -14.47 2.73 10.77
C ARG A 105 -15.26 3.97 10.42
N VAL A 106 -14.76 4.76 9.46
CA VAL A 106 -15.50 5.88 8.88
C VAL A 106 -16.53 5.31 7.90
N THR A 107 -17.79 5.70 8.08
CA THR A 107 -18.94 5.23 7.29
C THR A 107 -19.50 6.30 6.34
N ALA A 108 -19.33 7.58 6.69
CA ALA A 108 -19.66 8.71 5.82
C ALA A 108 -18.78 9.91 6.15
N ILE A 109 -18.45 10.72 5.15
CA ILE A 109 -17.89 12.05 5.30
C ILE A 109 -18.71 12.97 4.44
N THR A 110 -19.32 13.98 5.08
CA THR A 110 -20.12 15.03 4.46
C THR A 110 -19.53 16.40 4.77
N ARG A 111 -19.95 17.42 4.05
CA ARG A 111 -19.57 18.81 4.33
C ARG A 111 -20.75 19.56 4.95
N GLU A 112 -20.52 20.25 6.06
CA GLU A 112 -21.47 21.11 6.72
C GLU A 112 -20.85 22.52 6.93
N GLY A 113 -21.18 23.45 6.07
CA GLY A 113 -20.56 24.78 6.04
C GLY A 113 -19.09 24.68 5.65
N ASP A 114 -18.21 25.17 6.53
CA ASP A 114 -16.76 25.13 6.35
C ASP A 114 -16.11 23.88 6.97
N ASP A 115 -16.87 23.10 7.76
CA ASP A 115 -16.39 21.88 8.40
C ASP A 115 -16.80 20.64 7.62
N PHE A 116 -16.09 19.53 7.87
CA PHE A 116 -16.46 18.18 7.49
C PHE A 116 -17.01 17.44 8.71
N VAL A 117 -18.04 16.62 8.50
CA VAL A 117 -18.58 15.71 9.51
C VAL A 117 -18.26 14.29 9.05
N ALA A 118 -17.51 13.57 9.88
CA ALA A 118 -17.20 12.16 9.66
C ALA A 118 -18.04 11.31 10.62
N GLU A 119 -18.97 10.54 10.07
CA GLU A 119 -19.67 9.49 10.78
C GLU A 119 -18.79 8.26 10.90
N THR A 120 -18.70 7.70 12.10
CA THR A 120 -17.87 6.53 12.37
C THR A 120 -18.64 5.47 13.14
N SER A 121 -18.07 4.26 13.21
CA SER A 121 -18.60 3.18 14.06
C SER A 121 -18.59 3.48 15.57
N ARG A 122 -17.98 4.61 15.99
CA ARG A 122 -17.83 5.00 17.40
C ARG A 122 -18.39 6.39 17.70
N GLY A 123 -19.15 6.99 16.81
CA GLY A 123 -19.70 8.34 16.90
C GLY A 123 -19.23 9.23 15.78
N SER A 124 -19.55 10.51 15.83
CA SER A 124 -19.20 11.50 14.80
C SER A 124 -18.06 12.40 15.23
N VAL A 125 -17.28 12.90 14.26
CA VAL A 125 -16.19 13.86 14.45
C VAL A 125 -16.36 15.01 13.47
N ARG A 126 -16.26 16.24 13.96
CA ARG A 126 -16.15 17.43 13.13
C ARG A 126 -14.68 17.79 12.90
N ALA A 127 -14.33 18.13 11.68
CA ALA A 127 -12.97 18.52 11.32
C ALA A 127 -12.99 19.65 10.29
N ARG A 128 -12.03 20.57 10.39
CA ARG A 128 -11.82 21.64 9.40
C ARG A 128 -11.15 21.09 8.14
N ALA A 129 -10.36 20.05 8.29
CA ALA A 129 -9.72 19.35 7.17
C ALA A 129 -9.73 17.83 7.37
N VAL A 130 -9.73 17.08 6.27
CA VAL A 130 -9.64 15.60 6.27
C VAL A 130 -8.49 15.16 5.39
N VAL A 131 -7.66 14.24 5.92
CA VAL A 131 -6.59 13.58 5.17
C VAL A 131 -6.93 12.09 5.02
N PHE A 132 -7.16 11.65 3.79
CA PHE A 132 -7.39 10.25 3.47
C PHE A 132 -6.06 9.52 3.30
N ALA A 133 -5.72 8.66 4.26
CA ALA A 133 -4.51 7.85 4.32
C ALA A 133 -4.82 6.35 4.29
N THR A 134 -5.93 5.96 3.64
CA THR A 134 -6.49 4.60 3.64
C THR A 134 -5.71 3.61 2.75
N GLY A 135 -4.73 4.10 2.01
CA GLY A 135 -3.88 3.31 1.13
C GLY A 135 -4.63 2.71 -0.08
N PRO A 136 -3.89 2.08 -1.02
CA PRO A 136 -4.45 1.55 -2.26
C PRO A 136 -4.94 0.10 -2.16
N PHE A 137 -4.70 -0.60 -1.04
CA PHE A 137 -4.96 -2.04 -0.89
C PHE A 137 -6.29 -2.31 -0.16
N GLN A 138 -7.41 -1.73 -0.66
CA GLN A 138 -8.69 -1.76 0.05
C GLN A 138 -9.51 -3.01 -0.27
N TYR A 139 -9.84 -3.24 -1.53
CA TYR A 139 -10.71 -4.35 -1.96
C TYR A 139 -9.97 -5.30 -2.90
N PRO A 140 -9.86 -6.60 -2.58
CA PRO A 140 -9.24 -7.60 -3.45
C PRO A 140 -9.89 -7.62 -4.83
N ARG A 141 -9.08 -7.68 -5.88
CA ARG A 141 -9.55 -7.78 -7.25
C ARG A 141 -9.46 -9.23 -7.73
N ILE A 142 -10.53 -9.98 -7.62
CA ILE A 142 -10.66 -11.30 -8.23
C ILE A 142 -11.32 -11.14 -9.61
N PRO A 143 -10.69 -11.59 -10.70
CA PRO A 143 -11.28 -11.52 -12.04
C PRO A 143 -12.58 -12.33 -12.13
N ARG A 144 -13.59 -11.81 -12.85
CA ARG A 144 -14.90 -12.50 -13.01
C ARG A 144 -14.78 -13.89 -13.60
N VAL A 145 -13.72 -14.17 -14.36
CA VAL A 145 -13.45 -15.50 -14.93
C VAL A 145 -13.28 -16.56 -13.86
N GLY A 146 -12.83 -16.22 -12.67
CA GLY A 146 -12.73 -17.15 -11.54
C GLY A 146 -14.06 -17.80 -11.17
N ALA A 147 -15.18 -17.11 -11.35
CA ALA A 147 -16.51 -17.66 -11.08
C ALA A 147 -16.95 -18.79 -12.07
N ARG A 148 -16.18 -19.00 -13.14
CA ARG A 148 -16.42 -20.07 -14.13
C ARG A 148 -15.63 -21.34 -13.86
N LEU A 149 -14.70 -21.29 -12.89
CA LEU A 149 -13.98 -22.48 -12.43
C LEU A 149 -14.93 -23.38 -11.63
N ASP A 150 -14.71 -24.67 -11.73
CA ASP A 150 -15.38 -25.67 -10.92
C ASP A 150 -15.13 -25.41 -9.43
N THR A 151 -16.09 -25.70 -8.57
CA THR A 151 -16.00 -25.52 -7.13
C THR A 151 -14.93 -26.39 -6.47
N SER A 152 -14.45 -27.43 -7.16
CA SER A 152 -13.31 -28.25 -6.71
C SER A 152 -11.96 -27.53 -6.84
N VAL A 153 -11.88 -26.43 -7.60
CA VAL A 153 -10.66 -25.62 -7.74
C VAL A 153 -10.62 -24.61 -6.61
N ALA A 154 -9.62 -24.73 -5.73
CA ALA A 154 -9.42 -23.78 -4.66
C ALA A 154 -9.01 -22.40 -5.22
N GLN A 155 -9.64 -21.32 -4.72
CA GLN A 155 -9.34 -19.96 -5.17
C GLN A 155 -9.08 -19.06 -3.96
N VAL A 156 -7.90 -18.48 -3.90
CA VAL A 156 -7.49 -17.56 -2.83
C VAL A 156 -6.94 -16.29 -3.45
N HIS A 157 -7.30 -15.13 -2.91
CA HIS A 157 -6.61 -13.87 -3.26
C HIS A 157 -5.40 -13.68 -2.34
N SER A 158 -4.33 -13.06 -2.83
CA SER A 158 -3.10 -12.83 -2.05
C SER A 158 -3.29 -12.11 -0.71
N SER A 159 -4.41 -11.40 -0.51
CA SER A 159 -4.77 -10.78 0.76
C SER A 159 -5.34 -11.74 1.80
N ALA A 160 -5.80 -12.92 1.38
CA ALA A 160 -6.36 -13.96 2.24
C ALA A 160 -5.43 -15.19 2.38
N TYR A 161 -4.30 -15.17 1.68
CA TYR A 161 -3.27 -16.19 1.75
C TYR A 161 -2.32 -15.89 2.92
N ASP A 162 -2.04 -16.88 3.76
CA ASP A 162 -1.08 -16.78 4.87
C ASP A 162 0.17 -17.65 4.63
N CYS A 163 0.00 -18.88 4.19
CA CYS A 163 1.11 -19.83 3.97
C CYS A 163 0.78 -20.90 2.91
N PRO A 164 1.77 -21.70 2.47
CA PRO A 164 1.56 -22.73 1.46
C PRO A 164 0.44 -23.73 1.78
N ASP A 165 0.17 -23.99 3.04
CA ASP A 165 -0.86 -24.97 3.48
C ASP A 165 -2.30 -24.49 3.22
N ASP A 166 -2.50 -23.20 2.89
CA ASP A 166 -3.80 -22.67 2.48
C ASP A 166 -4.24 -23.20 1.10
N LEU A 167 -3.32 -23.80 0.34
CA LEU A 167 -3.58 -24.30 -0.99
C LEU A 167 -3.28 -25.81 -1.09
N PRO A 168 -4.10 -26.56 -1.85
CA PRO A 168 -3.88 -27.98 -2.04
C PRO A 168 -2.55 -28.26 -2.75
N HIS A 169 -2.11 -29.53 -2.66
CA HIS A 169 -1.03 -30.02 -3.53
C HIS A 169 -1.51 -30.08 -4.98
N GLY A 170 -0.57 -30.17 -5.93
CA GLY A 170 -0.88 -30.33 -7.36
C GLY A 170 -0.52 -29.12 -8.21
N SER A 171 -1.36 -28.81 -9.19
CA SER A 171 -1.12 -27.73 -10.15
C SER A 171 -1.69 -26.41 -9.63
N ILE A 172 -0.84 -25.43 -9.38
CA ILE A 172 -1.22 -24.13 -8.85
C ILE A 172 -0.89 -23.04 -9.86
N ALA A 173 -1.88 -22.24 -10.23
CA ALA A 173 -1.67 -21.02 -11.00
C ALA A 173 -1.56 -19.81 -10.05
N VAL A 174 -0.45 -19.07 -10.12
CA VAL A 174 -0.30 -17.77 -9.47
C VAL A 174 -0.52 -16.69 -10.53
N VAL A 175 -1.68 -16.05 -10.50
CA VAL A 175 -2.11 -15.11 -11.54
C VAL A 175 -1.77 -13.68 -11.13
N GLY A 176 -0.78 -13.09 -11.78
CA GLY A 176 -0.31 -11.73 -11.53
C GLY A 176 1.10 -11.51 -12.08
N GLY A 177 1.48 -10.24 -12.27
CA GLY A 177 2.79 -9.85 -12.84
C GLY A 177 3.65 -8.97 -11.94
N GLY A 178 3.25 -8.75 -10.68
CA GLY A 178 3.96 -7.88 -9.72
C GLY A 178 4.74 -8.65 -8.64
N ASN A 179 5.26 -7.91 -7.66
CA ASN A 179 6.10 -8.45 -6.58
C ASN A 179 5.40 -9.56 -5.78
N SER A 180 4.12 -9.40 -5.43
CA SER A 180 3.39 -10.43 -4.69
C SER A 180 3.30 -11.74 -5.46
N ALA A 181 3.02 -11.69 -6.78
CA ALA A 181 2.97 -12.90 -7.59
C ALA A 181 4.33 -13.61 -7.65
N ALA A 182 5.41 -12.86 -7.81
CA ALA A 182 6.75 -13.42 -7.87
C ALA A 182 7.18 -14.06 -6.54
N GLN A 183 6.97 -13.39 -5.41
CA GLN A 183 7.32 -13.91 -4.09
C GLN A 183 6.52 -15.17 -3.75
N LEU A 184 5.19 -15.12 -3.93
CA LEU A 184 4.31 -16.22 -3.60
C LEU A 184 4.47 -17.43 -4.54
N ALA A 185 4.77 -17.19 -5.82
CA ALA A 185 5.08 -18.28 -6.76
C ALA A 185 6.37 -19.03 -6.38
N VAL A 186 7.39 -18.30 -5.92
CA VAL A 186 8.64 -18.91 -5.43
C VAL A 186 8.38 -19.68 -4.13
N GLU A 187 7.70 -19.08 -3.17
CA GLU A 187 7.36 -19.75 -1.91
C GLU A 187 6.62 -21.07 -2.13
N LEU A 188 5.59 -21.04 -2.97
CA LEU A 188 4.82 -22.25 -3.29
C LEU A 188 5.66 -23.32 -4.01
N ALA A 189 6.51 -22.91 -4.96
CA ALA A 189 7.38 -23.82 -5.67
C ALA A 189 8.48 -24.45 -4.79
N ASP A 190 8.93 -23.71 -3.77
CA ASP A 190 9.97 -24.17 -2.84
C ASP A 190 9.39 -24.94 -1.64
N SER A 191 8.09 -24.80 -1.36
CA SER A 191 7.44 -25.44 -0.21
C SER A 191 7.27 -26.95 -0.38
N ASP A 192 7.06 -27.42 -1.60
CA ASP A 192 6.85 -28.85 -1.90
C ASP A 192 7.23 -29.14 -3.36
N PRO A 193 8.21 -30.03 -3.60
CA PRO A 193 8.62 -30.46 -4.96
C PRO A 193 7.50 -31.10 -5.79
N ALA A 194 6.44 -31.63 -5.16
CA ALA A 194 5.30 -32.21 -5.85
C ALA A 194 4.33 -31.15 -6.40
N ARG A 195 4.45 -29.88 -5.98
CA ARG A 195 3.65 -28.77 -6.51
C ARG A 195 4.16 -28.33 -7.88
N ARG A 196 3.25 -28.24 -8.84
CA ARG A 196 3.52 -27.68 -10.17
C ARG A 196 3.02 -26.25 -10.21
N VAL A 197 3.90 -25.31 -9.92
CA VAL A 197 3.54 -23.90 -9.83
C VAL A 197 3.79 -23.20 -11.17
N THR A 198 2.77 -22.51 -11.67
CA THR A 198 2.84 -21.69 -12.88
C THR A 198 2.47 -20.26 -12.56
N MET A 199 3.41 -19.33 -12.69
CA MET A 199 3.14 -17.90 -12.67
C MET A 199 2.56 -17.47 -14.02
N VAL A 200 1.37 -16.84 -14.01
CA VAL A 200 0.69 -16.34 -15.22
C VAL A 200 0.69 -14.81 -15.14
N ALA A 201 1.56 -14.18 -15.92
CA ALA A 201 1.73 -12.74 -15.95
C ALA A 201 1.12 -12.15 -17.23
N PRO A 202 0.40 -11.01 -17.19
CA PRO A 202 -0.26 -10.41 -18.35
C PRO A 202 0.71 -9.90 -19.42
N GLN A 203 1.96 -9.67 -19.04
CA GLN A 203 3.07 -9.23 -19.89
C GLN A 203 4.38 -9.81 -19.34
N GLN A 204 5.44 -9.74 -20.14
CA GLN A 204 6.76 -10.23 -19.70
C GLN A 204 7.22 -9.45 -18.46
N PRO A 205 7.39 -10.12 -17.30
CA PRO A 205 7.87 -9.44 -16.09
C PRO A 205 9.30 -8.94 -16.28
N TRP A 206 9.59 -7.77 -15.76
CA TRP A 206 10.94 -7.25 -15.70
C TRP A 206 11.47 -7.29 -14.27
N PHE A 207 12.57 -8.02 -14.11
CA PHE A 207 13.17 -8.26 -12.81
C PHE A 207 14.32 -7.28 -12.59
N ILE A 208 14.27 -6.58 -11.45
CA ILE A 208 15.28 -5.62 -11.03
C ILE A 208 16.14 -6.32 -9.96
N PRO A 209 17.45 -6.47 -10.15
CA PRO A 209 18.31 -7.02 -9.11
C PRO A 209 18.22 -6.17 -7.83
N GLU A 210 18.01 -6.80 -6.68
CA GLU A 210 17.99 -6.09 -5.41
C GLU A 210 19.33 -5.45 -5.06
N ARG A 211 20.41 -6.10 -5.49
CA ARG A 211 21.80 -5.67 -5.27
C ARG A 211 22.61 -5.66 -6.55
N ILE A 212 23.39 -4.61 -6.71
CA ILE A 212 24.37 -4.45 -7.79
C ILE A 212 25.72 -4.18 -7.10
N LEU A 213 26.73 -5.02 -7.34
CA LEU A 213 28.05 -4.94 -6.70
C LEU A 213 27.99 -4.83 -5.16
N GLY A 214 27.08 -5.58 -4.52
CA GLY A 214 26.89 -5.61 -3.07
C GLY A 214 26.06 -4.47 -2.50
N LEU A 215 25.75 -3.42 -3.28
CA LEU A 215 24.91 -2.31 -2.88
C LEU A 215 23.46 -2.52 -3.34
N THR A 216 22.50 -2.10 -2.51
CA THR A 216 21.10 -2.13 -2.93
C THR A 216 20.87 -1.17 -4.11
N VAL A 217 20.02 -1.59 -5.04
CA VAL A 217 19.59 -0.76 -6.19
C VAL A 217 18.96 0.57 -5.76
N TYR A 218 18.45 0.67 -4.55
CA TYR A 218 17.89 1.92 -4.00
C TYR A 218 18.91 3.06 -3.92
N TRP A 219 20.21 2.77 -3.70
CA TRP A 219 21.24 3.81 -3.64
C TRP A 219 21.46 4.50 -5.00
N PRO A 220 21.77 3.78 -6.10
CA PRO A 220 21.90 4.43 -7.39
C PRO A 220 20.59 5.09 -7.86
N LEU A 221 19.42 4.48 -7.60
CA LEU A 221 18.14 5.08 -7.95
C LEU A 221 17.88 6.39 -7.18
N LYS A 222 18.25 6.44 -5.89
CA LYS A 222 18.17 7.66 -5.09
C LYS A 222 19.16 8.72 -5.58
N LEU A 223 20.42 8.34 -5.79
CA LEU A 223 21.48 9.27 -6.25
C LEU A 223 21.13 9.91 -7.60
N LEU A 224 20.52 9.14 -8.50
CA LEU A 224 20.07 9.61 -9.80
C LEU A 224 18.69 10.33 -9.74
N GLY A 225 18.09 10.47 -8.55
CA GLY A 225 16.78 11.11 -8.38
C GLY A 225 15.61 10.31 -8.97
N ILE A 226 15.82 9.05 -9.36
CA ILE A 226 14.78 8.23 -10.01
C ILE A 226 13.68 7.86 -9.02
N LEU A 227 14.03 7.49 -7.77
CA LEU A 227 13.05 7.12 -6.75
C LEU A 227 12.03 8.24 -6.48
N SER A 228 12.51 9.48 -6.42
CA SER A 228 11.69 10.67 -6.14
C SER A 228 11.31 11.44 -7.41
N SER A 229 11.41 10.79 -8.59
CA SER A 229 11.06 11.47 -9.84
C SER A 229 9.57 11.80 -9.87
N PRO A 230 9.18 13.01 -10.35
CA PRO A 230 7.79 13.39 -10.47
C PRO A 230 6.98 12.37 -11.27
N ALA A 231 5.75 12.10 -10.86
CA ALA A 231 4.88 11.09 -11.51
C ALA A 231 4.69 11.37 -13.00
N GLU A 232 4.67 12.65 -13.40
CA GLU A 232 4.50 13.08 -14.78
C GLU A 232 5.80 13.14 -15.58
N SER A 233 6.96 12.83 -14.97
CA SER A 233 8.25 12.84 -15.68
C SER A 233 8.30 11.76 -16.76
N ARG A 234 9.14 11.95 -17.78
CA ARG A 234 9.31 10.97 -18.87
C ARG A 234 9.77 9.61 -18.35
N ILE A 235 10.61 9.59 -17.31
CA ILE A 235 11.12 8.36 -16.72
C ILE A 235 10.02 7.63 -15.93
N SER A 236 9.22 8.36 -15.14
CA SER A 236 8.10 7.80 -14.39
C SER A 236 7.03 7.24 -15.32
N ARG A 237 6.67 7.97 -16.39
CA ARG A 237 5.73 7.48 -17.42
C ARG A 237 6.24 6.22 -18.13
N TYR A 238 7.54 6.17 -18.42
CA TYR A 238 8.16 4.98 -19.03
C TYR A 238 8.08 3.78 -18.07
N ILE A 239 8.44 3.96 -16.79
CA ILE A 239 8.34 2.91 -15.77
C ILE A 239 6.89 2.45 -15.62
N HIS A 240 5.96 3.38 -15.51
CA HIS A 240 4.52 3.10 -15.39
C HIS A 240 3.99 2.29 -16.58
N SER A 241 4.39 2.61 -17.81
CA SER A 241 3.97 1.90 -19.01
C SER A 241 4.44 0.44 -19.06
N ARG A 242 5.54 0.11 -18.37
CA ARG A 242 6.06 -1.25 -18.27
C ARG A 242 5.44 -2.07 -17.15
N GLY A 243 4.61 -1.45 -16.32
CA GLY A 243 4.11 -2.04 -15.08
C GLY A 243 5.17 -2.08 -13.99
N ASP A 244 4.76 -2.50 -12.79
CA ASP A 244 5.64 -2.55 -11.63
C ASP A 244 6.80 -3.50 -11.86
N GLY A 245 8.03 -3.01 -11.66
CA GLY A 245 9.21 -3.86 -11.67
C GLY A 245 9.21 -4.82 -10.49
N ILE A 246 9.55 -6.07 -10.75
CA ILE A 246 9.72 -7.07 -9.70
C ILE A 246 11.10 -6.88 -9.09
N LEU A 247 11.14 -6.46 -7.82
CA LEU A 247 12.37 -6.36 -7.06
C LEU A 247 12.79 -7.74 -6.58
N GLY A 248 14.01 -8.15 -6.92
CA GLY A 248 14.52 -9.50 -6.76
C GLY A 248 14.56 -10.29 -8.06
N ILE A 249 15.42 -11.30 -8.07
CA ILE A 249 15.61 -12.19 -9.24
C ILE A 249 15.29 -13.66 -8.91
N GLU A 250 14.72 -13.91 -7.73
CA GLU A 250 14.44 -15.27 -7.22
C GLU A 250 13.47 -16.01 -8.14
N ALA A 251 12.36 -15.37 -8.55
CA ALA A 251 11.40 -15.96 -9.47
C ALA A 251 12.04 -16.23 -10.84
N LYS A 252 12.91 -15.34 -11.35
CA LYS A 252 13.68 -15.56 -12.58
C LYS A 252 14.64 -16.75 -12.45
N ARG A 253 15.29 -16.90 -11.28
CA ARG A 253 16.16 -18.05 -10.98
C ARG A 253 15.36 -19.34 -10.88
N ALA A 254 14.19 -19.32 -10.21
CA ALA A 254 13.31 -20.48 -10.11
C ALA A 254 12.81 -20.96 -11.48
N VAL A 255 12.45 -20.03 -12.37
CA VAL A 255 12.06 -20.33 -13.75
C VAL A 255 13.23 -20.96 -14.52
N ARG A 256 14.43 -20.41 -14.43
CA ARG A 256 15.62 -20.96 -15.09
C ARG A 256 16.01 -22.35 -14.56
N ALA A 257 15.77 -22.61 -13.31
CA ALA A 257 16.02 -23.91 -12.66
C ALA A 257 14.90 -24.93 -12.91
N GLY A 258 13.83 -24.58 -13.62
CA GLY A 258 12.69 -25.46 -13.89
C GLY A 258 11.77 -25.73 -12.68
N ARG A 259 11.97 -25.02 -11.56
CA ARG A 259 11.12 -25.16 -10.35
C ARG A 259 9.80 -24.39 -10.45
N LEU A 260 9.76 -23.34 -11.27
CA LEU A 260 8.62 -22.47 -11.51
C LEU A 260 8.40 -22.34 -13.02
N ALA A 261 7.17 -22.57 -13.48
CA ALA A 261 6.81 -22.25 -14.85
C ALA A 261 6.34 -20.79 -14.98
N LEU A 262 6.64 -20.13 -16.10
CA LEU A 262 6.16 -18.78 -16.41
C LEU A 262 5.37 -18.81 -17.72
N ARG A 263 4.14 -18.27 -17.68
CA ARG A 263 3.31 -18.01 -18.86
C ARG A 263 3.08 -16.50 -18.98
N THR A 264 3.50 -15.95 -20.11
CA THR A 264 3.30 -14.52 -20.42
C THR A 264 2.06 -14.38 -21.28
N SER A 265 0.89 -14.40 -20.63
CA SER A 265 -0.41 -14.28 -21.26
C SER A 265 -1.45 -13.82 -20.23
N ARG A 266 -2.59 -13.28 -20.70
CA ARG A 266 -3.71 -12.92 -19.83
C ARG A 266 -4.65 -14.10 -19.66
N VAL A 267 -5.19 -14.30 -18.47
CA VAL A 267 -6.33 -15.18 -18.26
C VAL A 267 -7.58 -14.45 -18.80
N VAL A 268 -8.21 -15.03 -19.81
CA VAL A 268 -9.37 -14.43 -20.51
C VAL A 268 -10.65 -15.18 -20.25
N ASP A 269 -10.57 -16.48 -19.94
CA ASP A 269 -11.72 -17.34 -19.62
C ASP A 269 -11.31 -18.47 -18.65
N ALA A 270 -12.29 -19.20 -18.14
CA ALA A 270 -12.08 -20.41 -17.37
C ALA A 270 -13.17 -21.44 -17.70
N ARG A 271 -12.84 -22.74 -17.69
CA ARG A 271 -13.78 -23.83 -17.97
C ARG A 271 -13.43 -25.03 -17.11
N ALA A 272 -14.37 -25.50 -16.31
CA ALA A 272 -14.17 -26.59 -15.38
C ALA A 272 -12.90 -26.33 -14.52
N ARG A 273 -11.85 -27.12 -14.67
CA ARG A 273 -10.60 -27.02 -13.94
C ARG A 273 -9.47 -26.34 -14.72
N SER A 274 -9.79 -25.58 -15.76
CA SER A 274 -8.80 -24.99 -16.65
C SER A 274 -8.96 -23.48 -16.77
N LEU A 275 -7.85 -22.76 -16.68
CA LEU A 275 -7.75 -21.37 -17.10
C LEU A 275 -7.47 -21.32 -18.61
N VAL A 276 -8.18 -20.44 -19.32
CA VAL A 276 -7.97 -20.16 -20.74
C VAL A 276 -7.14 -18.88 -20.88
N LEU A 277 -6.05 -18.95 -21.59
CA LEU A 277 -5.15 -17.83 -21.79
C LEU A 277 -5.43 -17.13 -23.13
N ALA A 278 -5.02 -15.86 -23.23
CA ALA A 278 -5.27 -15.04 -24.42
C ALA A 278 -4.55 -15.54 -25.69
N ASP A 279 -3.51 -16.37 -25.52
CA ASP A 279 -2.82 -17.03 -26.63
C ASP A 279 -3.52 -18.33 -27.11
N GLY A 280 -4.70 -18.64 -26.56
CA GLY A 280 -5.49 -19.82 -26.88
C GLY A 280 -5.08 -21.08 -26.10
N SER A 281 -4.00 -21.05 -25.35
CA SER A 281 -3.58 -22.18 -24.50
C SER A 281 -4.47 -22.30 -23.26
N THR A 282 -4.49 -23.52 -22.69
CA THR A 282 -5.19 -23.81 -21.44
C THR A 282 -4.20 -24.27 -20.38
N LEU A 283 -4.51 -23.96 -19.10
CA LEU A 283 -3.75 -24.40 -17.95
C LEU A 283 -4.69 -25.10 -16.96
N GLU A 284 -4.51 -26.41 -16.80
CA GLU A 284 -5.24 -27.19 -15.80
C GLU A 284 -4.72 -26.87 -14.40
N VAL A 285 -5.64 -26.67 -13.45
CA VAL A 285 -5.31 -26.20 -12.10
C VAL A 285 -6.12 -26.92 -11.03
N ASP A 286 -5.48 -27.19 -9.90
CA ASP A 286 -6.10 -27.61 -8.65
C ASP A 286 -6.39 -26.40 -7.75
N ALA A 287 -5.59 -25.34 -7.91
CA ALA A 287 -5.79 -24.08 -7.22
C ALA A 287 -5.36 -22.86 -8.03
N VAL A 288 -5.95 -21.71 -7.72
CA VAL A 288 -5.57 -20.40 -8.26
C VAL A 288 -5.31 -19.44 -7.12
N LEU A 289 -4.09 -18.90 -7.08
CA LEU A 289 -3.73 -17.78 -6.22
C LEU A 289 -3.80 -16.47 -7.02
N TRP A 290 -4.81 -15.66 -6.73
CA TRP A 290 -5.04 -14.40 -7.40
C TRP A 290 -4.15 -13.29 -6.81
N CYS A 291 -3.07 -12.95 -7.49
CA CYS A 291 -2.20 -11.82 -7.22
C CYS A 291 -2.52 -10.65 -8.16
N THR A 292 -3.81 -10.39 -8.34
CA THR A 292 -4.36 -9.47 -9.33
C THR A 292 -4.58 -8.06 -8.81
N GLY A 293 -4.03 -7.77 -7.64
CA GLY A 293 -4.06 -6.45 -7.01
C GLY A 293 -5.40 -6.11 -6.39
N PHE A 294 -5.63 -4.82 -6.19
CA PHE A 294 -6.75 -4.30 -5.43
C PHE A 294 -7.48 -3.21 -6.20
N ARG A 295 -8.67 -2.87 -5.74
CA ARG A 295 -9.41 -1.68 -6.15
C ARG A 295 -9.50 -0.75 -4.95
N THR A 296 -9.34 0.52 -5.19
CA THR A 296 -9.71 1.57 -4.25
C THR A 296 -11.16 1.94 -4.49
N HIS A 297 -11.90 2.18 -3.42
CA HIS A 297 -13.29 2.60 -3.48
C HIS A 297 -13.59 3.44 -2.24
N TYR A 298 -14.22 4.58 -2.44
CA TYR A 298 -14.46 5.58 -1.41
C TYR A 298 -15.94 5.93 -1.26
N PRO A 299 -16.85 4.94 -1.07
CA PRO A 299 -18.31 5.18 -1.03
C PRO A 299 -18.73 6.03 0.19
N PHE A 300 -17.86 6.08 1.20
CA PHE A 300 -18.07 6.89 2.39
C PHE A 300 -17.73 8.38 2.18
N VAL A 301 -17.10 8.77 1.09
CA VAL A 301 -16.81 10.17 0.76
C VAL A 301 -17.99 10.73 -0.01
N GLN A 302 -18.87 11.45 0.69
CA GLN A 302 -20.12 12.05 0.17
C GLN A 302 -19.97 13.55 0.01
N VAL A 303 -18.82 13.98 -0.49
CA VAL A 303 -18.49 15.39 -0.74
C VAL A 303 -18.39 15.59 -2.25
N GLU A 304 -19.25 16.46 -2.77
CA GLU A 304 -19.27 16.80 -4.20
C GLU A 304 -17.90 17.35 -4.65
N GLY A 305 -17.43 16.90 -5.80
CA GLY A 305 -16.15 17.32 -6.35
C GLY A 305 -14.90 16.64 -5.74
N ALA A 306 -15.06 15.76 -4.74
CA ALA A 306 -13.96 15.03 -4.12
C ALA A 306 -13.52 13.79 -4.93
N LEU A 307 -14.44 13.21 -5.68
CA LEU A 307 -14.24 11.98 -6.46
C LEU A 307 -14.64 12.19 -7.93
N THR A 308 -14.01 11.38 -8.80
CA THR A 308 -14.43 11.27 -10.21
C THR A 308 -15.77 10.53 -10.34
N GLU A 309 -16.39 10.55 -11.52
CA GLU A 309 -17.59 9.75 -11.85
C GLU A 309 -17.40 8.24 -11.57
N HIS A 310 -16.15 7.76 -11.60
CA HIS A 310 -15.80 6.37 -11.33
C HIS A 310 -15.40 6.11 -9.88
N GLY A 311 -15.56 7.11 -8.97
CA GLY A 311 -15.27 6.99 -7.56
C GLY A 311 -13.77 7.02 -7.20
N ALA A 312 -12.91 7.44 -8.12
CA ALA A 312 -11.49 7.67 -7.84
C ALA A 312 -11.27 9.07 -7.22
N PRO A 313 -10.29 9.24 -6.33
CA PRO A 313 -9.93 10.54 -5.77
C PRO A 313 -9.60 11.59 -6.84
N LEU A 314 -10.21 12.77 -6.73
CA LEU A 314 -9.81 13.95 -7.49
C LEU A 314 -8.75 14.70 -6.69
N HIS A 315 -7.54 14.80 -7.23
CA HIS A 315 -6.44 15.50 -6.58
C HIS A 315 -5.32 15.88 -7.56
N GLU A 316 -4.59 16.91 -7.19
CA GLU A 316 -3.30 17.24 -7.77
C GLU A 316 -2.24 17.12 -6.66
N GLY A 317 -1.28 16.20 -6.80
CA GLY A 317 -0.24 15.94 -5.80
C GLY A 317 -0.77 15.61 -4.39
N GLY A 318 -2.01 15.13 -4.25
CA GLY A 318 -2.65 14.82 -2.99
C GLY A 318 -3.58 15.93 -2.46
N VAL A 319 -3.60 17.10 -3.06
CA VAL A 319 -4.53 18.20 -2.71
C VAL A 319 -5.80 18.06 -3.54
N SER A 320 -6.95 17.95 -2.89
CA SER A 320 -8.26 17.90 -3.58
C SER A 320 -8.65 19.28 -4.12
N PRO A 321 -9.43 19.35 -5.22
CA PRO A 321 -10.09 20.60 -5.62
C PRO A 321 -11.08 21.11 -4.56
N VAL A 322 -11.57 20.23 -3.67
CA VAL A 322 -12.39 20.62 -2.52
C VAL A 322 -11.48 21.06 -1.40
N ALA A 323 -11.53 22.35 -1.07
CA ALA A 323 -10.71 22.92 0.01
C ALA A 323 -10.90 22.17 1.34
N GLY A 324 -9.79 21.82 1.97
CA GLY A 324 -9.78 21.05 3.23
C GLY A 324 -9.74 19.53 3.05
N LEU A 325 -9.82 18.99 1.82
CA LEU A 325 -9.63 17.55 1.58
C LEU A 325 -8.25 17.24 0.99
N TYR A 326 -7.64 16.19 1.51
CA TYR A 326 -6.28 15.77 1.14
C TYR A 326 -6.19 14.25 1.03
N TRP A 327 -5.28 13.78 0.18
CA TRP A 327 -5.01 12.36 -0.08
C TRP A 327 -3.53 12.08 0.11
N ILE A 328 -3.19 10.94 0.71
CA ILE A 328 -1.79 10.52 0.88
C ILE A 328 -1.63 9.01 0.77
N GLY A 329 -0.50 8.57 0.20
CA GLY A 329 -0.16 7.17 0.06
C GLY A 329 -0.81 6.49 -1.14
N LEU A 330 -1.28 7.25 -2.11
CA LEU A 330 -1.77 6.72 -3.39
C LEU A 330 -0.61 6.46 -4.35
N PRO A 331 -0.67 5.40 -5.18
CA PRO A 331 0.33 5.15 -6.21
C PRO A 331 0.41 6.33 -7.20
N TRP A 332 1.64 6.71 -7.54
CA TRP A 332 1.89 7.79 -8.52
C TRP A 332 1.27 9.15 -8.16
N GLN A 333 0.96 9.35 -6.88
CA GLN A 333 0.26 10.54 -6.41
C GLN A 333 1.02 11.84 -6.74
N ARG A 334 2.30 11.88 -6.47
CA ARG A 334 3.21 13.01 -6.74
C ARG A 334 4.52 12.56 -7.35
N ARG A 335 5.02 11.40 -6.89
CA ARG A 335 6.29 10.80 -7.27
C ARG A 335 6.16 9.31 -7.54
N LEU A 336 7.18 8.72 -8.12
CA LEU A 336 7.26 7.28 -8.32
C LEU A 336 7.15 6.51 -6.99
N ASP A 337 7.67 7.05 -5.90
CA ASP A 337 7.70 6.41 -4.58
C ASP A 337 6.55 6.80 -3.65
N SER A 338 5.54 7.56 -4.11
CA SER A 338 4.45 8.08 -3.26
C SER A 338 3.68 7.02 -2.46
N SER A 339 3.52 5.78 -2.97
CA SER A 339 2.79 4.72 -2.26
C SER A 339 3.67 3.78 -1.45
N ILE A 340 4.99 3.96 -1.49
CA ILE A 340 5.92 3.12 -0.74
C ILE A 340 6.48 3.88 0.48
N LEU A 341 7.00 3.13 1.46
CA LEU A 341 7.50 3.69 2.73
C LEU A 341 8.46 4.85 2.54
N HIS A 342 9.37 4.75 1.55
CA HIS A 342 10.36 5.78 1.27
C HIS A 342 9.75 7.15 0.94
N GLY A 343 8.67 7.18 0.16
CA GLY A 343 8.03 8.42 -0.30
C GLY A 343 7.21 9.16 0.75
N ILE A 344 6.75 8.45 1.80
CA ILE A 344 5.83 9.03 2.81
C ILE A 344 6.45 10.26 3.51
N ALA A 345 7.76 10.24 3.79
CA ALA A 345 8.42 11.35 4.45
C ALA A 345 8.35 12.66 3.63
N ALA A 346 8.52 12.55 2.30
CA ALA A 346 8.43 13.67 1.39
C ALA A 346 6.98 14.08 1.14
N ASP A 347 6.10 13.11 0.84
CA ASP A 347 4.69 13.41 0.53
C ASP A 347 3.95 14.04 1.73
N SER A 348 4.24 13.57 2.96
CA SER A 348 3.65 14.17 4.17
C SER A 348 4.18 15.59 4.45
N ALA A 349 5.42 15.91 4.08
CA ALA A 349 5.98 17.25 4.18
C ALA A 349 5.34 18.20 3.15
N ASP A 350 5.22 17.74 1.89
CA ASP A 350 4.63 18.54 0.82
C ASP A 350 3.13 18.80 1.03
N LEU A 351 2.44 17.92 1.73
CA LEU A 351 1.02 18.06 2.04
C LEU A 351 0.78 19.05 3.21
N LEU A 352 1.79 19.23 4.08
CA LEU A 352 1.65 20.03 5.30
C LEU A 352 1.39 21.51 4.99
N GLU A 353 2.12 22.08 4.03
CA GLU A 353 2.01 23.52 3.71
C GLU A 353 0.60 23.91 3.24
N PRO A 354 0.00 23.30 2.19
CA PRO A 354 -1.36 23.64 1.79
C PRO A 354 -2.40 23.37 2.87
N LEU A 355 -2.16 22.37 3.73
CA LEU A 355 -3.04 22.09 4.88
C LEU A 355 -2.97 23.21 5.92
N LEU A 356 -1.79 23.69 6.29
CA LEU A 356 -1.61 24.81 7.22
C LEU A 356 -2.20 26.11 6.66
N GLN A 357 -2.04 26.38 5.37
CA GLN A 357 -2.67 27.53 4.69
C GLN A 357 -4.19 27.46 4.80
N HIS A 358 -4.80 26.29 4.54
CA HIS A 358 -6.25 26.10 4.69
C HIS A 358 -6.72 26.34 6.13
N LEU A 359 -5.94 25.94 7.14
CA LEU A 359 -6.24 26.16 8.54
C LEU A 359 -6.02 27.61 8.99
N GLY A 360 -5.49 28.50 8.13
CA GLY A 360 -5.13 29.87 8.48
C GLY A 360 -3.90 29.95 9.38
N ARG A 361 -3.04 28.91 9.37
CA ARG A 361 -1.77 28.85 10.10
C ARG A 361 -0.64 29.12 9.13
N VAL A 362 0.20 30.12 9.39
CA VAL A 362 1.41 30.37 8.60
C VAL A 362 2.43 29.30 8.99
N PRO A 363 3.08 28.61 8.03
CA PRO A 363 4.21 27.76 8.36
C PRO A 363 5.26 28.59 9.11
N ALA A 364 5.79 28.07 10.22
CA ALA A 364 6.92 28.72 10.88
C ALA A 364 8.06 28.83 9.85
N THR A 365 8.38 30.05 9.43
CA THR A 365 9.53 30.30 8.57
C THR A 365 10.78 29.93 9.37
N ALA A 366 11.75 29.26 8.75
CA ALA A 366 13.00 28.79 9.36
C ALA A 366 13.92 29.94 9.89
N SER A 367 13.38 31.15 10.09
CA SER A 367 14.09 32.35 10.52
C SER A 367 14.07 32.61 12.04
N ASP A 368 13.28 31.87 12.84
CA ASP A 368 13.18 32.15 14.28
C ASP A 368 14.08 31.30 15.19
N THR A 369 15.03 30.54 14.62
CA THR A 369 16.01 29.76 15.42
C THR A 369 17.41 30.38 15.44
N MET A 370 17.54 31.69 15.22
CA MET A 370 18.77 32.42 15.48
C MET A 370 18.49 33.59 16.42
N GLU A 371 18.44 33.31 17.71
CA GLU A 371 18.82 34.28 18.75
C GLU A 371 19.83 33.65 19.72
N PRO A 372 20.72 34.48 20.24
CA PRO A 372 22.15 34.21 20.46
C PRO A 372 22.50 33.36 21.70
#